data_8b740ffc416494e8a95627c4b3ee9b2c
#
_entry.id   8b740ffc416494e8a95627c4b3ee9b2c
#
_cell.length_a   1.000
_cell.length_b   1.000
_cell.length_c   1.000
_cell.angle_alpha   90.00
_cell.angle_beta   90.00
_cell.angle_gamma   90.00
#
_symmetry.space_group_name_H-M   'P 1'
#
loop_
_entity.id
_entity.type
_entity.pdbx_description
1 polymer ?
#
loop_
_entity_poly.entity_id
_entity_poly.type
_entity_poly.pdbx_seq_one_letter_code
_entity_poly.pdbx_strand_id
1 'polypeptide(L)'
;MADNQNTNVEYTSNTQKHLKRSLKARHMNMIALGGAIGTGLFVAGGEVVSTAGPGGALVAYGLIGIMVYFLMTSLGEMATYLPIPGSFGTYAKRYVDPAFGFALGWNYWFNWAITLAAEVLAGALIMKYWFPDVPAIVWSALFLLILFGLNYLSTRSFGESEYVFSSIKVITVFVFLFCGFMLIFGIGGTSPGFENWTVGEAPFVGGWESVLAIFMVAGFSFQGTELIGVAAGEAEDPEKNVPKAINSIFWRILLFYIGAFTVIGFLIPYTDPNLLNSSVENVSISPFTLVFDRFGFAFAASFINAIILTAVLSAGNSGLYSSTRMLYALAKEGQAPQIFAKLNKRGVPVPALILTTAIGLFAFLTSFIGEGTAYTWIVNISGLCGFIAWVGIAISHYRFRRAFIAQGRDLKELPYKAWLFPIGPILALILCVIIIAGQNYSAFTGDTIDWYGVSVAYIGLPIFFAIYLGYKYINKTKLVPLKEVNLDRDFDK
;
A
#
# COMPACT_ATOMS: atom_id res chain seq x y z
N MET A 1 13.86 -50.40 -53.16
CA MET A 1 14.30 -50.36 -51.77
C MET A 1 14.70 -48.90 -51.49
N ALA A 2 13.83 -48.13 -50.93
CA ALA A 2 14.09 -46.76 -50.54
C ALA A 2 13.64 -46.63 -49.10
N ASP A 3 14.62 -46.39 -48.26
CA ASP A 3 14.50 -46.30 -46.80
C ASP A 3 13.91 -44.97 -46.42
N ASN A 4 12.71 -44.99 -45.86
CA ASN A 4 12.01 -43.83 -45.33
C ASN A 4 12.44 -43.63 -43.86
N GLN A 5 13.44 -42.82 -43.63
CA GLN A 5 13.75 -42.35 -42.27
C GLN A 5 12.79 -41.21 -41.88
N ASN A 6 11.76 -41.59 -41.11
CA ASN A 6 10.90 -40.66 -40.37
C ASN A 6 11.73 -40.04 -39.24
N THR A 7 12.23 -38.86 -39.42
CA THR A 7 12.72 -38.00 -38.34
C THR A 7 11.54 -37.38 -37.61
N ASN A 8 11.10 -38.03 -36.53
CA ASN A 8 10.23 -37.43 -35.53
C ASN A 8 10.97 -36.27 -34.87
N VAL A 9 10.74 -35.04 -35.34
CA VAL A 9 11.08 -33.84 -34.62
C VAL A 9 10.07 -33.74 -33.47
N GLU A 10 10.47 -34.17 -32.27
CA GLU A 10 9.77 -33.86 -31.04
C GLU A 10 9.71 -32.35 -30.90
N TYR A 11 8.56 -31.77 -31.23
CA TYR A 11 8.19 -30.43 -30.78
C TYR A 11 8.05 -30.48 -29.26
N THR A 12 9.15 -30.24 -28.53
CA THR A 12 9.08 -29.88 -27.11
C THR A 12 8.28 -28.60 -27.03
N SER A 13 6.99 -28.74 -26.74
CA SER A 13 6.11 -27.63 -26.39
C SER A 13 6.72 -26.92 -25.16
N ASN A 14 7.38 -25.82 -25.41
CA ASN A 14 7.89 -24.91 -24.40
C ASN A 14 6.65 -24.25 -23.76
N THR A 15 5.95 -24.98 -22.92
CA THR A 15 4.84 -24.47 -22.10
C THR A 15 5.42 -23.38 -21.22
N GLN A 16 5.33 -22.14 -21.66
CA GLN A 16 5.64 -20.97 -20.81
C GLN A 16 4.79 -21.10 -19.55
N LYS A 17 5.46 -21.34 -18.41
CA LYS A 17 4.76 -21.45 -17.12
C LYS A 17 4.25 -20.07 -16.75
N HIS A 18 2.93 -19.94 -16.70
CA HIS A 18 2.25 -18.75 -16.21
C HIS A 18 2.05 -18.81 -14.69
N LEU A 19 1.84 -17.65 -14.06
CA LEU A 19 1.41 -17.58 -12.68
C LEU A 19 0.06 -18.29 -12.52
N LYS A 20 -0.11 -19.03 -11.43
CA LYS A 20 -1.35 -19.81 -11.20
C LYS A 20 -2.43 -18.89 -10.62
N ARG A 21 -3.61 -18.86 -11.26
CA ARG A 21 -4.81 -18.21 -10.71
C ARG A 21 -5.37 -19.06 -9.56
N SER A 22 -5.01 -18.72 -8.33
CA SER A 22 -5.35 -19.48 -7.11
C SER A 22 -5.91 -18.62 -5.98
N LEU A 23 -6.05 -17.29 -6.19
CA LEU A 23 -6.65 -16.40 -5.21
C LEU A 23 -8.18 -16.41 -5.35
N LYS A 24 -8.85 -16.97 -4.36
CA LYS A 24 -10.32 -17.04 -4.30
C LYS A 24 -10.92 -15.69 -3.92
N ALA A 25 -12.23 -15.52 -4.13
CA ALA A 25 -12.98 -14.32 -3.75
C ALA A 25 -12.73 -13.88 -2.30
N ARG A 26 -12.67 -14.83 -1.35
CA ARG A 26 -12.38 -14.54 0.07
C ARG A 26 -10.99 -13.91 0.27
N HIS A 27 -9.99 -14.39 -0.48
CA HIS A 27 -8.63 -13.84 -0.43
C HIS A 27 -8.61 -12.42 -0.99
N MET A 28 -9.24 -12.19 -2.15
CA MET A 28 -9.34 -10.87 -2.77
C MET A 28 -10.02 -9.85 -1.85
N ASN A 29 -11.12 -10.24 -1.21
CA ASN A 29 -11.84 -9.36 -0.27
C ASN A 29 -10.99 -9.04 0.96
N MET A 30 -10.24 -10.00 1.51
CA MET A 30 -9.39 -9.77 2.67
C MET A 30 -8.13 -8.96 2.32
N ILE A 31 -7.53 -9.16 1.15
CA ILE A 31 -6.47 -8.29 0.62
C ILE A 31 -7.01 -6.85 0.50
N ALA A 32 -8.23 -6.69 -0.04
CA ALA A 32 -8.87 -5.39 -0.16
C ALA A 32 -9.14 -4.71 1.18
N LEU A 33 -9.66 -5.45 2.15
CA LEU A 33 -10.06 -4.91 3.45
C LEU A 33 -8.88 -4.74 4.40
N GLY A 34 -7.98 -5.69 4.45
CA GLY A 34 -6.94 -5.79 5.46
C GLY A 34 -5.52 -5.52 4.98
N GLY A 35 -5.25 -5.66 3.67
CA GLY A 35 -3.90 -5.57 3.12
C GLY A 35 -3.18 -4.24 3.38
N ALA A 36 -3.92 -3.15 3.56
CA ALA A 36 -3.35 -1.84 3.88
C ALA A 36 -3.54 -1.42 5.36
N ILE A 37 -4.16 -2.24 6.21
CA ILE A 37 -4.21 -1.95 7.63
C ILE A 37 -2.91 -2.43 8.26
N GLY A 38 -2.00 -1.52 8.53
CA GLY A 38 -0.69 -1.75 9.12
C GLY A 38 -0.36 -0.71 10.18
N THR A 39 0.91 -0.35 10.29
CA THR A 39 1.43 0.66 11.22
C THR A 39 0.76 2.02 11.05
N GLY A 40 0.37 2.40 9.84
CA GLY A 40 -0.23 3.70 9.55
C GLY A 40 -1.53 3.96 10.33
N LEU A 41 -2.40 2.98 10.51
CA LEU A 41 -3.63 3.15 11.29
C LEU A 41 -3.40 2.91 12.77
N PHE A 42 -2.76 1.81 13.13
CA PHE A 42 -2.66 1.38 14.54
C PHE A 42 -1.65 2.18 15.34
N VAL A 43 -0.60 2.68 14.71
CA VAL A 43 0.52 3.36 15.38
C VAL A 43 0.51 4.86 15.12
N ALA A 44 0.56 5.26 13.85
CA ALA A 44 0.67 6.66 13.48
C ALA A 44 -0.60 7.49 13.76
N GLY A 45 -1.73 6.82 14.08
CA GLY A 45 -2.99 7.49 14.42
C GLY A 45 -2.90 8.43 15.62
N GLY A 46 -2.00 8.16 16.58
CA GLY A 46 -1.75 9.04 17.72
C GLY A 46 -1.10 10.35 17.32
N GLU A 47 -0.04 10.30 16.53
CA GLU A 47 0.65 11.47 15.98
C GLU A 47 -0.29 12.35 15.15
N VAL A 48 -1.16 11.75 14.35
CA VAL A 48 -2.14 12.48 13.53
C VAL A 48 -3.09 13.31 14.39
N VAL A 49 -3.66 12.72 15.46
CA VAL A 49 -4.61 13.42 16.33
C VAL A 49 -3.90 14.45 17.20
N SER A 50 -2.70 14.17 17.71
CA SER A 50 -1.93 15.12 18.49
C SER A 50 -1.46 16.34 17.68
N THR A 51 -1.12 16.13 16.40
CA THR A 51 -0.60 17.20 15.51
C THR A 51 -1.69 18.11 14.97
N ALA A 52 -2.79 17.56 14.48
CA ALA A 52 -3.82 18.34 13.77
C ALA A 52 -5.18 18.39 14.48
N GLY A 53 -5.31 17.75 15.64
CA GLY A 53 -6.55 17.63 16.37
C GLY A 53 -7.54 16.63 15.74
N PRO A 54 -8.65 16.33 16.44
CA PRO A 54 -9.64 15.35 15.97
C PRO A 54 -10.30 15.78 14.64
N GLY A 55 -10.60 17.05 14.45
CA GLY A 55 -11.19 17.59 13.22
C GLY A 55 -10.21 17.54 12.06
N GLY A 56 -8.94 17.95 12.30
CA GLY A 56 -7.87 17.88 11.29
C GLY A 56 -7.61 16.45 10.83
N ALA A 57 -7.57 15.49 11.74
CA ALA A 57 -7.44 14.08 11.43
C ALA A 57 -8.57 13.58 10.51
N LEU A 58 -9.84 13.89 10.84
CA LEU A 58 -10.98 13.48 10.02
C LEU A 58 -10.96 14.13 8.64
N VAL A 59 -10.58 15.40 8.52
CA VAL A 59 -10.46 16.08 7.21
C VAL A 59 -9.37 15.44 6.38
N ALA A 60 -8.19 15.18 6.94
CA ALA A 60 -7.08 14.56 6.22
C ALA A 60 -7.45 13.15 5.72
N TYR A 61 -7.94 12.29 6.60
CA TYR A 61 -8.32 10.92 6.23
C TYR A 61 -9.55 10.89 5.30
N GLY A 62 -10.48 11.84 5.44
CA GLY A 62 -11.61 12.00 4.53
C GLY A 62 -11.18 12.36 3.11
N LEU A 63 -10.30 13.35 2.96
CA LEU A 63 -9.78 13.77 1.64
C LEU A 63 -8.93 12.69 0.98
N ILE A 64 -8.02 12.05 1.75
CA ILE A 64 -7.26 10.90 1.26
C ILE A 64 -8.19 9.75 0.90
N GLY A 65 -9.21 9.47 1.72
CA GLY A 65 -10.21 8.45 1.45
C GLY A 65 -10.94 8.66 0.12
N ILE A 66 -11.37 9.88 -0.17
CA ILE A 66 -11.99 10.25 -1.45
C ILE A 66 -11.01 10.04 -2.61
N MET A 67 -9.79 10.50 -2.47
CA MET A 67 -8.73 10.32 -3.46
C MET A 67 -8.50 8.84 -3.75
N VAL A 68 -8.30 8.03 -2.72
CA VAL A 68 -8.06 6.59 -2.83
C VAL A 68 -9.27 5.88 -3.44
N TYR A 69 -10.48 6.26 -3.08
CA TYR A 69 -11.68 5.69 -3.69
C TYR A 69 -11.69 5.88 -5.22
N PHE A 70 -11.39 7.09 -5.71
CA PHE A 70 -11.31 7.34 -7.15
C PHE A 70 -10.14 6.62 -7.82
N LEU A 71 -9.01 6.50 -7.15
CA LEU A 71 -7.87 5.72 -7.64
C LEU A 71 -8.22 4.23 -7.77
N MET A 72 -8.89 3.68 -6.75
CA MET A 72 -9.22 2.26 -6.74
C MET A 72 -10.32 1.90 -7.73
N THR A 73 -11.33 2.77 -7.92
CA THR A 73 -12.31 2.57 -9.00
C THR A 73 -11.65 2.66 -10.38
N SER A 74 -10.70 3.58 -10.56
CA SER A 74 -9.90 3.69 -11.79
C SER A 74 -9.06 2.45 -12.05
N LEU A 75 -8.36 1.96 -11.02
CA LEU A 75 -7.58 0.72 -11.10
C LEU A 75 -8.48 -0.50 -11.36
N GLY A 76 -9.63 -0.55 -10.67
CA GLY A 76 -10.62 -1.62 -10.82
C GLY A 76 -11.14 -1.76 -12.25
N GLU A 77 -11.37 -0.65 -12.95
CA GLU A 77 -11.78 -0.69 -14.35
C GLU A 77 -10.70 -1.30 -15.26
N MET A 78 -9.45 -0.88 -15.10
CA MET A 78 -8.34 -1.43 -15.86
C MET A 78 -8.05 -2.89 -15.49
N ALA A 79 -8.03 -3.22 -14.21
CA ALA A 79 -7.70 -4.56 -13.71
C ALA A 79 -8.78 -5.59 -14.00
N THR A 80 -10.04 -5.18 -14.10
CA THR A 80 -11.13 -6.06 -14.52
C THR A 80 -11.09 -6.30 -16.04
N TYR A 81 -10.73 -5.27 -16.81
CA TYR A 81 -10.61 -5.36 -18.25
C TYR A 81 -9.40 -6.18 -18.70
N LEU A 82 -8.25 -5.98 -18.05
CA LEU A 82 -6.98 -6.64 -18.35
C LEU A 82 -6.31 -7.10 -17.03
N PRO A 83 -6.68 -8.27 -16.48
CA PRO A 83 -6.15 -8.78 -15.22
C PRO A 83 -4.76 -9.40 -15.41
N ILE A 84 -3.72 -8.63 -15.13
CA ILE A 84 -2.31 -8.99 -15.32
C ILE A 84 -1.47 -8.70 -14.07
N PRO A 85 -0.40 -9.47 -13.81
CA PRO A 85 0.43 -9.31 -12.60
C PRO A 85 1.18 -7.97 -12.53
N GLY A 86 1.58 -7.43 -13.69
CA GLY A 86 2.26 -6.13 -13.80
C GLY A 86 1.36 -4.92 -13.55
N SER A 87 0.03 -5.15 -13.54
CA SER A 87 -0.98 -4.15 -13.21
C SER A 87 -0.67 -2.76 -13.79
N PHE A 88 -0.67 -1.73 -12.94
CA PHE A 88 -0.51 -0.33 -13.38
C PHE A 88 0.85 0.00 -14.02
N GLY A 89 1.94 -0.73 -13.75
CA GLY A 89 3.19 -0.60 -14.49
C GLY A 89 2.99 -0.95 -15.96
N THR A 90 2.37 -2.10 -16.24
CA THR A 90 2.02 -2.53 -17.59
C THR A 90 0.95 -1.62 -18.23
N TYR A 91 -0.05 -1.15 -17.45
CA TYR A 91 -1.04 -0.19 -17.97
C TYR A 91 -0.38 1.13 -18.35
N ALA A 92 0.55 1.64 -17.56
CA ALA A 92 1.30 2.85 -17.86
C ALA A 92 2.14 2.70 -19.15
N LYS A 93 2.83 1.57 -19.32
CA LYS A 93 3.56 1.23 -20.54
C LYS A 93 2.64 1.18 -21.77
N ARG A 94 1.49 0.56 -21.62
CA ARG A 94 0.56 0.27 -22.72
C ARG A 94 -0.28 1.47 -23.11
N TYR A 95 -0.72 2.27 -22.15
CA TYR A 95 -1.68 3.35 -22.35
C TYR A 95 -1.06 4.75 -22.35
N VAL A 96 0.15 4.89 -21.78
CA VAL A 96 0.81 6.20 -21.65
C VAL A 96 2.10 6.26 -22.47
N ASP A 97 3.18 5.68 -21.96
CA ASP A 97 4.51 5.71 -22.56
C ASP A 97 5.33 4.53 -22.03
N PRO A 98 6.05 3.77 -22.85
CA PRO A 98 6.90 2.69 -22.38
C PRO A 98 7.91 3.09 -21.32
N ALA A 99 8.49 4.30 -21.39
CA ALA A 99 9.41 4.80 -20.37
C ALA A 99 8.70 5.09 -19.04
N PHE A 100 7.47 5.61 -19.10
CA PHE A 100 6.69 5.84 -17.89
C PHE A 100 6.32 4.52 -17.20
N GLY A 101 5.92 3.51 -17.97
CA GLY A 101 5.66 2.16 -17.44
C GLY A 101 6.90 1.52 -16.82
N PHE A 102 8.07 1.68 -17.46
CA PHE A 102 9.35 1.22 -16.92
C PHE A 102 9.67 1.86 -15.57
N ALA A 103 9.64 3.19 -15.50
CA ALA A 103 9.94 3.92 -14.27
C ALA A 103 8.94 3.58 -13.15
N LEU A 104 7.64 3.50 -13.48
CA LEU A 104 6.58 3.18 -12.53
C LEU A 104 6.69 1.76 -11.98
N GLY A 105 7.02 0.78 -12.84
CA GLY A 105 7.21 -0.61 -12.43
C GLY A 105 8.37 -0.77 -11.46
N TRP A 106 9.53 -0.17 -11.75
CA TRP A 106 10.69 -0.18 -10.85
C TRP A 106 10.43 0.60 -9.56
N ASN A 107 9.76 1.76 -9.64
CA ASN A 107 9.34 2.52 -8.45
C ASN A 107 8.45 1.70 -7.53
N TYR A 108 7.46 0.98 -8.07
CA TYR A 108 6.55 0.18 -7.27
C TYR A 108 7.21 -1.08 -6.68
N TRP A 109 8.10 -1.72 -7.45
CA TRP A 109 8.91 -2.81 -6.91
C TRP A 109 9.71 -2.34 -5.69
N PHE A 110 10.42 -1.22 -5.84
CA PHE A 110 11.23 -0.64 -4.77
C PHE A 110 10.38 -0.19 -3.59
N ASN A 111 9.23 0.47 -3.85
CA ASN A 111 8.30 0.89 -2.81
C ASN A 111 7.96 -0.26 -1.84
N TRP A 112 7.48 -1.38 -2.38
CA TRP A 112 7.08 -2.50 -1.54
C TRP A 112 8.26 -3.29 -0.99
N ALA A 113 9.39 -3.30 -1.66
CA ALA A 113 10.61 -3.92 -1.13
C ALA A 113 11.15 -3.14 0.09
N ILE A 114 11.10 -1.80 0.05
CA ILE A 114 11.52 -0.97 1.19
C ILE A 114 10.45 -0.93 2.29
N THR A 115 9.17 -1.01 1.93
CA THR A 115 8.08 -1.16 2.91
C THR A 115 8.23 -2.45 3.71
N LEU A 116 8.66 -3.55 3.09
CA LEU A 116 8.98 -4.79 3.81
C LEU A 116 10.00 -4.52 4.92
N ALA A 117 11.05 -3.73 4.66
CA ALA A 117 12.05 -3.38 5.67
C ALA A 117 11.43 -2.55 6.81
N ALA A 118 10.55 -1.58 6.49
CA ALA A 118 9.82 -0.79 7.48
C ALA A 118 8.97 -1.65 8.41
N GLU A 119 8.18 -2.56 7.81
CA GLU A 119 7.25 -3.40 8.57
C GLU A 119 7.98 -4.45 9.41
N VAL A 120 9.07 -5.03 8.90
CA VAL A 120 9.93 -5.95 9.66
C VAL A 120 10.56 -5.23 10.86
N LEU A 121 11.04 -4.00 10.66
CA LEU A 121 11.60 -3.18 11.73
C LEU A 121 10.53 -2.80 12.75
N ALA A 122 9.36 -2.34 12.31
CA ALA A 122 8.25 -2.03 13.22
C ALA A 122 7.87 -3.25 14.05
N GLY A 123 7.79 -4.44 13.44
CA GLY A 123 7.56 -5.69 14.15
C GLY A 123 8.61 -5.98 15.22
N ALA A 124 9.88 -5.73 14.91
CA ALA A 124 10.98 -5.90 15.86
C ALA A 124 10.90 -4.92 17.05
N LEU A 125 10.48 -3.66 16.79
CA LEU A 125 10.25 -2.66 17.83
C LEU A 125 9.08 -3.05 18.75
N ILE A 126 7.98 -3.57 18.19
CA ILE A 126 6.83 -4.06 18.96
C ILE A 126 7.25 -5.19 19.89
N MET A 127 8.14 -6.09 19.45
CA MET A 127 8.64 -7.20 20.30
C MET A 127 9.40 -6.72 21.54
N LYS A 128 10.00 -5.53 21.53
CA LYS A 128 10.65 -4.94 22.71
C LYS A 128 9.70 -4.74 23.88
N TYR A 129 8.41 -4.62 23.64
CA TYR A 129 7.40 -4.55 24.70
C TYR A 129 7.45 -5.79 25.63
N TRP A 130 7.64 -6.97 25.05
CA TRP A 130 7.72 -8.22 25.83
C TRP A 130 9.16 -8.66 26.14
N PHE A 131 10.10 -8.30 25.27
CA PHE A 131 11.50 -8.76 25.31
C PHE A 131 12.45 -7.56 25.10
N PRO A 132 12.52 -6.64 26.08
CA PRO A 132 13.29 -5.39 25.93
C PRO A 132 14.80 -5.63 25.72
N ASP A 133 15.34 -6.71 26.27
CA ASP A 133 16.77 -7.03 26.21
C ASP A 133 17.19 -7.72 24.91
N VAL A 134 16.25 -8.16 24.07
CA VAL A 134 16.57 -8.84 22.82
C VAL A 134 16.78 -7.80 21.72
N PRO A 135 17.97 -7.78 21.06
CA PRO A 135 18.23 -6.84 19.97
C PRO A 135 17.21 -6.96 18.85
N ALA A 136 16.77 -5.80 18.30
CA ALA A 136 15.78 -5.74 17.23
C ALA A 136 16.17 -6.56 15.98
N ILE A 137 17.47 -6.67 15.70
CA ILE A 137 18.00 -7.44 14.57
C ILE A 137 17.61 -8.93 14.61
N VAL A 138 17.48 -9.51 15.82
CA VAL A 138 17.09 -10.92 16.00
C VAL A 138 15.65 -11.12 15.53
N TRP A 139 14.76 -10.23 15.94
CA TRP A 139 13.36 -10.25 15.55
C TRP A 139 13.19 -9.94 14.06
N SER A 140 13.93 -8.95 13.55
CA SER A 140 13.92 -8.62 12.12
C SER A 140 14.36 -9.80 11.26
N ALA A 141 15.40 -10.53 11.66
CA ALA A 141 15.85 -11.73 10.94
C ALA A 141 14.78 -12.84 10.98
N LEU A 142 14.18 -13.08 12.15
CA LEU A 142 13.13 -14.09 12.31
C LEU A 142 11.92 -13.76 11.43
N PHE A 143 11.44 -12.53 11.46
CA PHE A 143 10.27 -12.12 10.69
C PHE A 143 10.55 -12.17 9.18
N LEU A 144 11.73 -11.73 8.75
CA LEU A 144 12.13 -11.83 7.35
C LEU A 144 12.14 -13.29 6.85
N LEU A 145 12.64 -14.22 7.66
CA LEU A 145 12.64 -15.66 7.35
C LEU A 145 11.22 -16.22 7.28
N ILE A 146 10.34 -15.84 8.22
CA ILE A 146 8.93 -16.27 8.22
C ILE A 146 8.23 -15.77 6.95
N LEU A 147 8.35 -14.48 6.64
CA LEU A 147 7.71 -13.87 5.47
C LEU A 147 8.25 -14.45 4.15
N PHE A 148 9.56 -14.67 4.06
CA PHE A 148 10.17 -15.38 2.93
C PHE A 148 9.57 -16.78 2.77
N GLY A 149 9.48 -17.55 3.86
CA GLY A 149 8.94 -18.91 3.86
C GLY A 149 7.49 -18.95 3.37
N LEU A 150 6.63 -18.05 3.87
CA LEU A 150 5.23 -17.96 3.44
C LEU A 150 5.09 -17.69 1.94
N ASN A 151 5.90 -16.78 1.40
CA ASN A 151 5.88 -16.44 -0.03
C ASN A 151 6.56 -17.51 -0.90
N TYR A 152 7.55 -18.24 -0.38
CA TYR A 152 8.23 -19.33 -1.10
C TYR A 152 7.33 -20.55 -1.31
N LEU A 153 6.40 -20.80 -0.39
CA LEU A 153 5.53 -21.99 -0.44
C LEU A 153 4.60 -21.97 -1.65
N SER A 154 3.74 -20.96 -1.79
CA SER A 154 2.86 -20.79 -2.95
C SER A 154 2.02 -19.50 -2.85
N THR A 155 1.44 -19.04 -3.97
CA THR A 155 0.43 -17.96 -3.98
C THR A 155 -0.78 -18.29 -3.11
N ARG A 156 -1.19 -19.56 -3.05
CA ARG A 156 -2.30 -19.98 -2.18
C ARG A 156 -1.91 -19.84 -0.71
N SER A 157 -0.68 -20.17 -0.33
CA SER A 157 -0.18 -20.02 1.04
C SER A 157 -0.19 -18.53 1.45
N PHE A 158 0.26 -17.63 0.56
CA PHE A 158 0.13 -16.19 0.74
C PHE A 158 -1.34 -15.79 0.97
N GLY A 159 -2.25 -16.21 0.10
CA GLY A 159 -3.68 -15.87 0.20
C GLY A 159 -4.33 -16.36 1.50
N GLU A 160 -4.02 -17.56 1.96
CA GLU A 160 -4.55 -18.09 3.22
C GLU A 160 -3.96 -17.37 4.45
N SER A 161 -2.65 -17.10 4.46
CA SER A 161 -2.02 -16.34 5.55
C SER A 161 -2.59 -14.91 5.64
N GLU A 162 -2.74 -14.23 4.49
CA GLU A 162 -3.32 -12.90 4.44
C GLU A 162 -4.79 -12.89 4.84
N TYR A 163 -5.55 -13.94 4.50
CA TYR A 163 -6.93 -14.09 4.97
C TYR A 163 -7.01 -14.13 6.51
N VAL A 164 -6.13 -14.90 7.16
CA VAL A 164 -6.09 -15.00 8.63
C VAL A 164 -5.66 -13.67 9.25
N PHE A 165 -4.56 -13.10 8.81
CA PHE A 165 -4.04 -11.83 9.33
C PHE A 165 -5.04 -10.68 9.16
N SER A 166 -5.62 -10.56 7.97
CA SER A 166 -6.62 -9.53 7.69
C SER A 166 -7.89 -9.71 8.50
N SER A 167 -8.32 -10.96 8.73
CA SER A 167 -9.48 -11.24 9.59
C SER A 167 -9.26 -10.78 11.02
N ILE A 168 -8.07 -10.99 11.59
CA ILE A 168 -7.71 -10.52 12.93
C ILE A 168 -7.82 -8.98 12.99
N LYS A 169 -7.21 -8.29 12.01
CA LYS A 169 -7.25 -6.82 11.93
C LYS A 169 -8.68 -6.27 11.85
N VAL A 170 -9.47 -6.84 10.94
CA VAL A 170 -10.87 -6.42 10.71
C VAL A 170 -11.71 -6.62 11.98
N ILE A 171 -11.63 -7.78 12.62
CA ILE A 171 -12.35 -8.07 13.87
C ILE A 171 -11.92 -7.08 14.95
N THR A 172 -10.62 -6.81 15.09
CA THR A 172 -10.10 -5.87 16.09
C THR A 172 -10.67 -4.46 15.90
N VAL A 173 -10.71 -3.96 14.67
CA VAL A 173 -11.30 -2.63 14.42
C VAL A 173 -12.79 -2.62 14.72
N PHE A 174 -13.54 -3.68 14.39
CA PHE A 174 -14.96 -3.74 14.77
C PHE A 174 -15.16 -3.76 16.30
N VAL A 175 -14.37 -4.54 17.03
CA VAL A 175 -14.43 -4.57 18.51
C VAL A 175 -14.05 -3.20 19.07
N PHE A 176 -13.00 -2.57 18.52
CA PHE A 176 -12.60 -1.21 18.90
C PHE A 176 -13.72 -0.20 18.69
N LEU A 177 -14.35 -0.19 17.53
CA LEU A 177 -15.46 0.71 17.22
C LEU A 177 -16.64 0.46 18.17
N PHE A 178 -16.99 -0.80 18.41
CA PHE A 178 -18.06 -1.18 19.32
C PHE A 178 -17.80 -0.67 20.73
N CYS A 179 -16.63 -0.99 21.31
CA CYS A 179 -16.25 -0.53 22.65
C CYS A 179 -16.16 1.00 22.71
N GLY A 180 -15.58 1.62 21.69
CA GLY A 180 -15.44 3.06 21.61
C GLY A 180 -16.78 3.78 21.58
N PHE A 181 -17.72 3.31 20.76
CA PHE A 181 -19.09 3.89 20.75
C PHE A 181 -19.82 3.67 22.07
N MET A 182 -19.67 2.51 22.72
CA MET A 182 -20.22 2.31 24.05
C MET A 182 -19.73 3.36 25.04
N LEU A 183 -18.43 3.63 25.08
CA LEU A 183 -17.83 4.65 25.95
C LEU A 183 -18.31 6.07 25.60
N ILE A 184 -18.42 6.42 24.32
CA ILE A 184 -18.92 7.73 23.88
C ILE A 184 -20.35 7.95 24.40
N PHE A 185 -21.20 6.93 24.42
CA PHE A 185 -22.57 7.00 24.94
C PHE A 185 -22.67 6.78 26.46
N GLY A 186 -21.54 6.67 27.17
CA GLY A 186 -21.53 6.51 28.62
C GLY A 186 -21.81 5.09 29.10
N ILE A 187 -21.79 4.09 28.21
CA ILE A 187 -21.99 2.68 28.59
C ILE A 187 -20.62 2.12 29.01
N GLY A 188 -20.45 1.81 30.28
CA GLY A 188 -19.18 1.32 30.84
C GLY A 188 -18.28 2.41 31.45
N GLY A 189 -18.74 3.67 31.48
CA GLY A 189 -18.00 4.78 32.07
C GLY A 189 -18.75 6.11 31.94
N THR A 190 -18.09 7.22 32.25
CA THR A 190 -18.63 8.57 32.00
C THR A 190 -18.41 8.94 30.52
N SER A 191 -19.49 9.43 29.86
CA SER A 191 -19.37 9.96 28.50
C SER A 191 -18.51 11.23 28.50
N PRO A 192 -17.49 11.34 27.65
CA PRO A 192 -16.69 12.56 27.51
C PRO A 192 -17.47 13.70 26.78
N GLY A 193 -18.62 13.40 26.18
CA GLY A 193 -19.34 14.37 25.36
C GLY A 193 -18.46 14.94 24.26
N PHE A 194 -18.51 16.27 24.07
CA PHE A 194 -17.71 17.01 23.08
C PHE A 194 -16.48 17.71 23.71
N GLU A 195 -16.10 17.38 24.95
CA GLU A 195 -15.00 18.07 25.65
C GLU A 195 -13.70 18.01 24.85
N ASN A 196 -13.33 16.86 24.33
CA ASN A 196 -12.10 16.67 23.55
C ASN A 196 -12.11 17.40 22.19
N TRP A 197 -13.27 17.86 21.72
CA TRP A 197 -13.43 18.64 20.50
C TRP A 197 -13.37 20.15 20.71
N THR A 198 -13.32 20.60 21.97
CA THR A 198 -13.34 22.01 22.36
C THR A 198 -12.19 22.41 23.27
N VAL A 199 -11.35 21.46 23.67
CA VAL A 199 -10.19 21.71 24.52
C VAL A 199 -9.07 22.41 23.71
N GLY A 200 -8.52 23.47 24.25
CA GLY A 200 -7.38 24.20 23.64
C GLY A 200 -7.68 24.67 22.23
N GLU A 201 -6.89 24.22 21.25
CA GLU A 201 -7.06 24.56 19.83
C GLU A 201 -7.97 23.56 19.07
N ALA A 202 -8.49 22.52 19.76
CA ALA A 202 -9.38 21.58 19.08
C ALA A 202 -10.62 22.30 18.51
N PRO A 203 -11.20 21.81 17.41
CA PRO A 203 -10.89 20.55 16.74
C PRO A 203 -9.76 20.62 15.69
N PHE A 204 -9.20 21.81 15.39
CA PHE A 204 -8.18 22.02 14.35
C PHE A 204 -6.91 22.63 14.95
N VAL A 205 -6.04 21.78 15.46
CA VAL A 205 -4.79 22.17 16.11
C VAL A 205 -3.78 22.63 15.05
N GLY A 206 -3.10 23.77 15.27
CA GLY A 206 -2.10 24.31 14.36
C GLY A 206 -2.63 24.68 12.95
N GLY A 207 -3.95 24.75 12.77
CA GLY A 207 -4.60 25.17 11.55
C GLY A 207 -4.34 24.26 10.33
N TRP A 208 -4.39 24.85 9.12
CA TRP A 208 -4.23 24.09 7.87
C TRP A 208 -2.82 23.53 7.65
N GLU A 209 -1.81 24.14 8.23
CA GLU A 209 -0.41 23.69 8.11
C GLU A 209 -0.25 22.31 8.74
N SER A 210 -0.82 22.11 9.92
CA SER A 210 -0.82 20.82 10.61
C SER A 210 -1.64 19.75 9.84
N VAL A 211 -2.77 20.14 9.24
CA VAL A 211 -3.55 19.23 8.38
C VAL A 211 -2.73 18.79 7.17
N LEU A 212 -1.98 19.70 6.54
CA LEU A 212 -1.09 19.37 5.41
C LEU A 212 0.05 18.43 5.86
N ALA A 213 0.65 18.69 7.02
CA ALA A 213 1.75 17.88 7.56
C ALA A 213 1.35 16.41 7.76
N ILE A 214 0.11 16.15 8.19
CA ILE A 214 -0.36 14.77 8.43
C ILE A 214 -0.82 14.03 7.17
N PHE A 215 -0.93 14.70 6.00
CA PHE A 215 -1.39 14.02 4.76
C PHE A 215 -0.48 12.88 4.33
N MET A 216 0.85 12.98 4.54
CA MET A 216 1.77 11.89 4.19
C MET A 216 1.52 10.66 5.05
N VAL A 217 1.36 10.85 6.36
CA VAL A 217 1.04 9.78 7.30
C VAL A 217 -0.31 9.16 6.97
N ALA A 218 -1.32 10.00 6.71
CA ALA A 218 -2.62 9.54 6.28
C ALA A 218 -2.54 8.76 4.95
N GLY A 219 -1.82 9.27 3.96
CA GLY A 219 -1.61 8.58 2.69
C GLY A 219 -0.89 7.24 2.84
N PHE A 220 0.16 7.18 3.63
CA PHE A 220 0.85 5.94 3.96
C PHE A 220 -0.10 4.89 4.58
N SER A 221 -1.03 5.33 5.44
CA SER A 221 -2.05 4.45 6.04
C SER A 221 -2.98 3.79 5.00
N PHE A 222 -3.12 4.36 3.81
CA PHE A 222 -3.93 3.81 2.72
C PHE A 222 -3.14 3.00 1.69
N GLN A 223 -1.81 3.00 1.74
CA GLN A 223 -0.99 2.17 0.85
C GLN A 223 -1.33 0.69 1.04
N GLY A 224 -1.31 -0.06 -0.05
CA GLY A 224 -1.75 -1.45 -0.09
C GLY A 224 -3.19 -1.63 -0.58
N THR A 225 -3.99 -0.57 -0.70
CA THR A 225 -5.30 -0.64 -1.38
C THR A 225 -5.16 -1.07 -2.83
N GLU A 226 -4.12 -0.62 -3.51
CA GLU A 226 -3.81 -0.92 -4.92
C GLU A 226 -3.31 -2.36 -5.14
N LEU A 227 -3.00 -3.11 -4.08
CA LEU A 227 -2.62 -4.54 -4.15
C LEU A 227 -3.65 -5.40 -4.88
N ILE A 228 -4.92 -5.00 -4.86
CA ILE A 228 -5.99 -5.65 -5.64
C ILE A 228 -5.64 -5.70 -7.12
N GLY A 229 -5.05 -4.62 -7.66
CA GLY A 229 -4.64 -4.57 -9.06
C GLY A 229 -3.56 -5.60 -9.39
N VAL A 230 -2.57 -5.78 -8.51
CA VAL A 230 -1.51 -6.78 -8.66
C VAL A 230 -2.07 -8.20 -8.48
N ALA A 231 -2.90 -8.40 -7.46
CA ALA A 231 -3.53 -9.68 -7.17
C ALA A 231 -4.54 -10.12 -8.25
N ALA A 232 -5.07 -9.18 -9.04
CA ALA A 232 -6.02 -9.49 -10.13
C ALA A 232 -5.46 -10.48 -11.15
N GLY A 233 -4.15 -10.44 -11.42
CA GLY A 233 -3.46 -11.38 -12.32
C GLY A 233 -3.47 -12.84 -11.83
N GLU A 234 -3.59 -13.08 -10.53
CA GLU A 234 -3.64 -14.40 -9.90
C GLU A 234 -5.02 -14.72 -9.29
N ALA A 235 -6.04 -13.88 -9.54
CA ALA A 235 -7.39 -14.07 -9.05
C ALA A 235 -8.17 -15.12 -9.86
N GLU A 236 -8.96 -15.94 -9.18
CA GLU A 236 -10.02 -16.73 -9.80
C GLU A 236 -11.16 -15.77 -10.20
N ASP A 237 -11.73 -15.91 -11.40
CA ASP A 237 -12.82 -15.06 -11.92
C ASP A 237 -12.61 -13.55 -11.70
N PRO A 238 -11.54 -12.92 -12.24
CA PRO A 238 -11.20 -11.52 -11.94
C PRO A 238 -12.31 -10.54 -12.32
N GLU A 239 -13.09 -10.81 -13.37
CA GLU A 239 -14.21 -9.96 -13.79
C GLU A 239 -15.31 -9.84 -12.74
N LYS A 240 -15.46 -10.84 -11.86
CA LYS A 240 -16.44 -10.84 -10.76
C LYS A 240 -15.83 -10.41 -9.43
N ASN A 241 -14.61 -10.89 -9.14
CA ASN A 241 -14.00 -10.77 -7.82
C ASN A 241 -13.32 -9.41 -7.62
N VAL A 242 -12.70 -8.83 -8.67
CA VAL A 242 -12.07 -7.51 -8.58
C VAL A 242 -13.10 -6.41 -8.31
N PRO A 243 -14.24 -6.29 -9.02
CA PRO A 243 -15.25 -5.28 -8.70
C PRO A 243 -15.82 -5.39 -7.29
N LYS A 244 -16.05 -6.61 -6.79
CA LYS A 244 -16.53 -6.83 -5.42
C LYS A 244 -15.51 -6.35 -4.39
N ALA A 245 -14.25 -6.66 -4.60
CA ALA A 245 -13.15 -6.22 -3.75
C ALA A 245 -13.00 -4.67 -3.77
N ILE A 246 -13.07 -4.04 -4.94
CA ILE A 246 -13.05 -2.56 -5.08
C ILE A 246 -14.20 -1.91 -4.32
N ASN A 247 -15.42 -2.43 -4.45
CA ASN A 247 -16.59 -1.88 -3.76
C ASN A 247 -16.48 -1.99 -2.23
N SER A 248 -15.74 -2.97 -1.71
CA SER A 248 -15.51 -3.10 -0.27
C SER A 248 -14.59 -2.00 0.30
N ILE A 249 -13.79 -1.35 -0.54
CA ILE A 249 -12.87 -0.29 -0.13
C ILE A 249 -13.62 0.92 0.44
N PHE A 250 -14.79 1.28 -0.11
CA PHE A 250 -15.60 2.36 0.44
C PHE A 250 -15.95 2.12 1.92
N TRP A 251 -16.45 0.93 2.26
CA TRP A 251 -16.78 0.57 3.63
C TRP A 251 -15.56 0.52 4.54
N ARG A 252 -14.41 0.09 4.01
CA ARG A 252 -13.15 0.12 4.71
C ARG A 252 -12.77 1.55 5.08
N ILE A 253 -12.81 2.49 4.14
CA ILE A 253 -12.49 3.90 4.38
C ILE A 253 -13.39 4.45 5.48
N LEU A 254 -14.70 4.26 5.33
CA LEU A 254 -15.69 4.79 6.25
C LEU A 254 -15.54 4.21 7.67
N LEU A 255 -15.46 2.89 7.80
CA LEU A 255 -15.46 2.24 9.11
C LEU A 255 -14.08 2.27 9.76
N PHE A 256 -13.02 1.94 9.03
CA PHE A 256 -11.72 1.70 9.66
C PHE A 256 -10.91 2.97 9.85
N TYR A 257 -11.09 3.97 9.00
CA TYR A 257 -10.39 5.25 9.16
C TYR A 257 -11.29 6.30 9.79
N ILE A 258 -12.37 6.68 9.14
CA ILE A 258 -13.26 7.72 9.67
C ILE A 258 -13.86 7.30 11.01
N GLY A 259 -14.36 6.06 11.13
CA GLY A 259 -14.89 5.52 12.38
C GLY A 259 -13.85 5.48 13.49
N ALA A 260 -12.64 4.99 13.21
CA ALA A 260 -11.58 4.90 14.22
C ALA A 260 -11.14 6.29 14.71
N PHE A 261 -10.88 7.25 13.80
CA PHE A 261 -10.50 8.62 14.20
C PHE A 261 -11.63 9.37 14.89
N THR A 262 -12.90 9.08 14.56
CA THR A 262 -14.04 9.58 15.33
C THR A 262 -13.98 9.08 16.76
N VAL A 263 -13.83 7.78 16.98
CA VAL A 263 -13.73 7.20 18.33
C VAL A 263 -12.54 7.77 19.09
N ILE A 264 -11.35 7.80 18.49
CA ILE A 264 -10.15 8.36 19.10
C ILE A 264 -10.37 9.83 19.50
N GLY A 265 -10.88 10.65 18.58
CA GLY A 265 -11.12 12.07 18.82
C GLY A 265 -12.15 12.38 19.90
N PHE A 266 -13.15 11.51 20.10
CA PHE A 266 -14.08 11.66 21.22
C PHE A 266 -13.48 11.22 22.56
N LEU A 267 -12.72 10.13 22.57
CA LEU A 267 -12.27 9.50 23.82
C LEU A 267 -10.93 10.03 24.33
N ILE A 268 -10.05 10.53 23.47
CA ILE A 268 -8.69 10.91 23.83
C ILE A 268 -8.46 12.37 23.43
N PRO A 269 -8.13 13.26 24.41
CA PRO A 269 -7.76 14.63 24.07
C PRO A 269 -6.45 14.65 23.27
N TYR A 270 -6.33 15.56 22.32
CA TYR A 270 -5.10 15.70 21.51
C TYR A 270 -3.86 16.04 22.34
N THR A 271 -4.07 16.58 23.56
CA THR A 271 -3.03 16.92 24.54
C THR A 271 -2.61 15.73 25.43
N ASP A 272 -3.18 14.53 25.22
CA ASP A 272 -2.82 13.35 26.02
C ASP A 272 -1.31 13.05 25.86
N PRO A 273 -0.56 12.95 26.96
CA PRO A 273 0.88 12.68 26.90
C PRO A 273 1.25 11.41 26.12
N ASN A 274 0.37 10.42 26.13
CA ASN A 274 0.59 9.17 25.39
C ASN A 274 0.42 9.39 23.87
N LEU A 275 -0.47 10.28 23.43
CA LEU A 275 -0.56 10.65 22.03
C LEU A 275 0.64 11.50 21.58
N LEU A 276 1.07 12.46 22.42
CA LEU A 276 2.23 13.31 22.15
C LEU A 276 3.54 12.52 22.06
N ASN A 277 3.65 11.43 22.83
CA ASN A 277 4.81 10.53 22.83
C ASN A 277 4.64 9.31 21.90
N SER A 278 3.53 9.24 21.16
CA SER A 278 3.31 8.19 20.17
C SER A 278 4.14 8.47 18.93
N SER A 279 5.45 8.43 19.08
CA SER A 279 6.36 8.31 17.95
C SER A 279 6.45 6.84 17.56
N VAL A 280 6.90 6.58 16.36
CA VAL A 280 7.14 5.22 15.88
C VAL A 280 8.19 4.48 16.75
N GLU A 281 8.98 5.20 17.52
CA GLU A 281 9.90 4.65 18.52
C GLU A 281 9.17 4.09 19.75
N ASN A 282 7.94 4.55 20.05
CA ASN A 282 7.11 4.12 21.17
C ASN A 282 5.80 3.47 20.70
N VAL A 283 5.91 2.45 19.86
CA VAL A 283 4.76 1.66 19.35
C VAL A 283 3.90 1.04 20.45
N SER A 284 4.42 0.96 21.69
CA SER A 284 3.69 0.43 22.84
C SER A 284 2.47 1.25 23.25
N ILE A 285 2.31 2.48 22.75
CA ILE A 285 1.22 3.39 23.13
C ILE A 285 0.36 3.73 21.91
N SER A 286 -0.31 2.72 21.37
CA SER A 286 -1.30 2.92 20.32
C SER A 286 -2.57 3.59 20.87
N PRO A 287 -3.22 4.52 20.13
CA PRO A 287 -4.54 5.04 20.50
C PRO A 287 -5.59 3.94 20.73
N PHE A 288 -5.45 2.83 20.01
CA PHE A 288 -6.29 1.65 20.21
C PHE A 288 -6.10 1.04 21.61
N THR A 289 -4.86 0.93 22.07
CA THR A 289 -4.53 0.45 23.42
C THR A 289 -5.20 1.33 24.47
N LEU A 290 -5.08 2.66 24.33
CA LEU A 290 -5.66 3.61 25.29
C LEU A 290 -7.18 3.50 25.41
N VAL A 291 -7.88 3.26 24.31
CA VAL A 291 -9.34 3.07 24.33
C VAL A 291 -9.72 1.77 25.03
N PHE A 292 -9.04 0.68 24.74
CA PHE A 292 -9.30 -0.61 25.40
C PHE A 292 -8.96 -0.59 26.90
N ASP A 293 -7.89 0.12 27.27
CA ASP A 293 -7.53 0.30 28.68
C ASP A 293 -8.62 1.08 29.43
N ARG A 294 -9.15 2.16 28.84
CA ARG A 294 -10.29 2.91 29.40
C ARG A 294 -11.57 2.08 29.50
N PHE A 295 -11.75 1.09 28.65
CA PHE A 295 -12.86 0.14 28.75
C PHE A 295 -12.67 -0.90 29.87
N GLY A 296 -11.50 -0.94 30.51
CA GLY A 296 -11.21 -1.83 31.64
C GLY A 296 -10.67 -3.21 31.26
N PHE A 297 -10.10 -3.38 30.07
CA PHE A 297 -9.43 -4.63 29.71
C PHE A 297 -8.06 -4.73 30.40
N ALA A 298 -7.93 -5.64 31.34
CA ALA A 298 -6.75 -5.81 32.19
C ALA A 298 -5.44 -6.11 31.44
N PHE A 299 -5.49 -6.59 30.19
CA PHE A 299 -4.34 -6.92 29.34
C PHE A 299 -4.38 -6.19 27.99
N ALA A 300 -5.06 -5.03 27.92
CA ALA A 300 -5.27 -4.29 26.69
C ALA A 300 -3.96 -4.07 25.91
N ALA A 301 -2.90 -3.60 26.58
CA ALA A 301 -1.63 -3.32 25.95
C ALA A 301 -0.98 -4.55 25.28
N SER A 302 -0.86 -5.67 25.99
CA SER A 302 -0.31 -6.92 25.44
C SER A 302 -1.16 -7.45 24.29
N PHE A 303 -2.48 -7.43 24.44
CA PHE A 303 -3.40 -7.94 23.42
C PHE A 303 -3.32 -7.09 22.15
N ILE A 304 -3.37 -5.77 22.29
CA ILE A 304 -3.31 -4.85 21.14
C ILE A 304 -1.94 -4.90 20.46
N ASN A 305 -0.84 -4.94 21.23
CA ASN A 305 0.50 -5.08 20.64
C ASN A 305 0.64 -6.39 19.86
N ALA A 306 0.08 -7.50 20.33
CA ALA A 306 0.05 -8.75 19.56
C ALA A 306 -0.73 -8.62 18.25
N ILE A 307 -1.86 -7.90 18.26
CA ILE A 307 -2.64 -7.63 17.05
C ILE A 307 -1.88 -6.69 16.09
N ILE A 308 -1.28 -5.62 16.62
CA ILE A 308 -0.46 -4.72 15.79
C ILE A 308 0.69 -5.48 15.15
N LEU A 309 1.37 -6.36 15.90
CA LEU A 309 2.40 -7.24 15.36
C LEU A 309 1.89 -8.09 14.18
N THR A 310 0.71 -8.72 14.32
CA THR A 310 0.13 -9.48 13.21
C THR A 310 -0.23 -8.58 12.02
N ALA A 311 -0.66 -7.35 12.27
CA ALA A 311 -1.00 -6.38 11.23
C ALA A 311 0.24 -5.93 10.44
N VAL A 312 1.31 -5.65 11.13
CA VAL A 312 2.62 -5.27 10.57
C VAL A 312 3.21 -6.41 9.73
N LEU A 313 3.22 -7.63 10.26
CA LEU A 313 3.70 -8.79 9.52
C LEU A 313 2.84 -9.11 8.29
N SER A 314 1.54 -8.88 8.35
CA SER A 314 0.67 -9.01 7.20
C SER A 314 0.98 -7.95 6.12
N ALA A 315 1.22 -6.69 6.50
CA ALA A 315 1.61 -5.65 5.56
C ALA A 315 2.96 -5.99 4.89
N GLY A 316 3.94 -6.46 5.68
CA GLY A 316 5.22 -6.96 5.15
C GLY A 316 5.06 -8.17 4.22
N ASN A 317 4.16 -9.11 4.54
CA ASN A 317 3.84 -10.27 3.71
C ASN A 317 3.25 -9.83 2.34
N SER A 318 2.30 -8.91 2.37
CA SER A 318 1.68 -8.34 1.17
C SER A 318 2.68 -7.52 0.34
N GLY A 319 3.58 -6.79 0.99
CA GLY A 319 4.67 -6.07 0.35
C GLY A 319 5.64 -6.99 -0.38
N LEU A 320 6.09 -8.05 0.27
CA LEU A 320 6.99 -9.05 -0.33
C LEU A 320 6.33 -9.77 -1.51
N TYR A 321 5.05 -10.13 -1.39
CA TYR A 321 4.27 -10.69 -2.48
C TYR A 321 4.21 -9.74 -3.68
N SER A 322 3.81 -8.51 -3.46
CA SER A 322 3.57 -7.50 -4.50
C SER A 322 4.83 -7.12 -5.26
N SER A 323 5.91 -6.81 -4.53
CA SER A 323 7.23 -6.54 -5.10
C SER A 323 7.72 -7.69 -5.96
N THR A 324 7.63 -8.91 -5.45
CA THR A 324 8.07 -10.11 -6.17
C THR A 324 7.32 -10.26 -7.50
N ARG A 325 6.00 -10.01 -7.52
CA ARG A 325 5.18 -10.08 -8.75
C ARG A 325 5.49 -8.95 -9.72
N MET A 326 5.74 -7.76 -9.21
CA MET A 326 6.13 -6.63 -10.06
C MET A 326 7.48 -6.90 -10.75
N LEU A 327 8.48 -7.37 -10.01
CA LEU A 327 9.79 -7.71 -10.60
C LEU A 327 9.70 -8.85 -11.62
N TYR A 328 8.87 -9.85 -11.34
CA TYR A 328 8.56 -10.90 -12.31
C TYR A 328 7.93 -10.33 -13.59
N ALA A 329 6.95 -9.44 -13.45
CA ALA A 329 6.28 -8.81 -14.60
C ALA A 329 7.27 -7.98 -15.43
N LEU A 330 8.10 -7.16 -14.79
CA LEU A 330 9.16 -6.40 -15.47
C LEU A 330 10.11 -7.31 -16.26
N ALA A 331 10.49 -8.46 -15.70
CA ALA A 331 11.34 -9.42 -16.39
C ALA A 331 10.63 -10.09 -17.57
N LYS A 332 9.35 -10.45 -17.42
CA LYS A 332 8.54 -11.01 -18.52
C LYS A 332 8.39 -10.03 -19.67
N GLU A 333 8.30 -8.74 -19.37
CA GLU A 333 8.20 -7.67 -20.36
C GLU A 333 9.54 -7.20 -20.94
N GLY A 334 10.66 -7.85 -20.57
CA GLY A 334 12.00 -7.47 -21.03
C GLY A 334 12.56 -6.19 -20.39
N GLN A 335 11.94 -5.72 -19.30
CA GLN A 335 12.32 -4.50 -18.57
C GLN A 335 13.21 -4.78 -17.35
N ALA A 336 13.44 -6.06 -17.04
CA ALA A 336 14.36 -6.53 -16.01
C ALA A 336 15.08 -7.81 -16.50
N PRO A 337 16.21 -8.22 -15.89
CA PRO A 337 16.90 -9.45 -16.23
C PRO A 337 15.98 -10.67 -16.21
N GLN A 338 16.06 -11.50 -17.26
CA GLN A 338 15.18 -12.66 -17.48
C GLN A 338 15.24 -13.71 -16.36
N ILE A 339 16.28 -13.69 -15.53
CA ILE A 339 16.40 -14.58 -14.36
C ILE A 339 15.20 -14.41 -13.41
N PHE A 340 14.67 -13.18 -13.27
CA PHE A 340 13.53 -12.89 -12.39
C PHE A 340 12.18 -13.40 -12.92
N ALA A 341 12.14 -13.80 -14.19
CA ALA A 341 10.97 -14.46 -14.80
C ALA A 341 10.94 -15.98 -14.55
N LYS A 342 11.98 -16.57 -13.92
CA LYS A 342 12.04 -18.02 -13.66
C LYS A 342 11.11 -18.41 -12.51
N LEU A 343 10.16 -19.31 -12.80
CA LEU A 343 9.23 -19.86 -11.82
C LEU A 343 9.71 -21.23 -11.33
N ASN A 344 9.50 -21.52 -10.05
CA ASN A 344 9.66 -22.86 -9.51
C ASN A 344 8.46 -23.77 -9.88
N LYS A 345 8.48 -25.03 -9.46
CA LYS A 345 7.39 -26.01 -9.72
C LYS A 345 6.04 -25.56 -9.13
N ARG A 346 6.04 -24.66 -8.15
CA ARG A 346 4.84 -24.15 -7.47
C ARG A 346 4.31 -22.85 -8.10
N GLY A 347 4.99 -22.30 -9.11
CA GLY A 347 4.63 -21.05 -9.79
C GLY A 347 5.11 -19.78 -9.05
N VAL A 348 6.13 -19.91 -8.20
CA VAL A 348 6.72 -18.76 -7.46
C VAL A 348 7.98 -18.30 -8.19
N PRO A 349 8.18 -16.99 -8.44
CA PRO A 349 9.38 -16.43 -9.04
C PRO A 349 10.49 -16.25 -7.99
N VAL A 350 11.17 -17.37 -7.65
CA VAL A 350 12.14 -17.42 -6.54
C VAL A 350 13.28 -16.44 -6.67
N PRO A 351 13.92 -16.21 -7.83
CA PRO A 351 14.98 -15.21 -7.93
C PRO A 351 14.50 -13.78 -7.62
N ALA A 352 13.27 -13.43 -8.05
CA ALA A 352 12.67 -12.15 -7.72
C ALA A 352 12.34 -12.05 -6.22
N LEU A 353 11.86 -13.14 -5.60
CA LEU A 353 11.61 -13.22 -4.17
C LEU A 353 12.89 -13.01 -3.36
N ILE A 354 14.00 -13.65 -3.75
CA ILE A 354 15.31 -13.51 -3.08
C ILE A 354 15.80 -12.05 -3.15
N LEU A 355 15.78 -11.42 -4.33
CA LEU A 355 16.24 -10.04 -4.46
C LEU A 355 15.37 -9.08 -3.64
N THR A 356 14.04 -9.25 -3.68
CA THR A 356 13.13 -8.42 -2.89
C THR A 356 13.39 -8.59 -1.38
N THR A 357 13.59 -9.83 -0.92
CA THR A 357 13.93 -10.10 0.48
C THR A 357 15.27 -9.50 0.87
N ALA A 358 16.26 -9.47 -0.04
CA ALA A 358 17.54 -8.83 0.21
C ALA A 358 17.41 -7.31 0.46
N ILE A 359 16.47 -6.62 -0.19
CA ILE A 359 16.15 -5.23 0.15
C ILE A 359 15.58 -5.13 1.58
N GLY A 360 14.81 -6.12 2.03
CA GLY A 360 14.34 -6.19 3.42
C GLY A 360 15.46 -6.18 4.47
N LEU A 361 16.71 -6.51 4.09
CA LEU A 361 17.86 -6.38 4.97
C LEU A 361 18.18 -4.93 5.35
N PHE A 362 17.62 -3.93 4.67
CA PHE A 362 17.73 -2.53 5.11
C PHE A 362 17.15 -2.32 6.51
N ALA A 363 16.25 -3.18 6.99
CA ALA A 363 15.83 -3.18 8.40
C ALA A 363 17.02 -3.31 9.38
N PHE A 364 18.14 -3.88 8.95
CA PHE A 364 19.35 -4.05 9.80
C PHE A 364 20.21 -2.78 9.87
N LEU A 365 19.93 -1.74 9.09
CA LEU A 365 20.60 -0.43 9.19
C LEU A 365 20.44 0.21 10.56
N THR A 366 19.40 -0.17 11.29
CA THR A 366 19.16 0.27 12.68
C THR A 366 20.36 0.09 13.60
N SER A 367 21.13 -0.96 13.38
CA SER A 367 22.35 -1.22 14.14
C SER A 367 23.46 -0.17 13.95
N PHE A 368 23.36 0.66 12.89
CA PHE A 368 24.38 1.66 12.52
C PHE A 368 23.92 3.10 12.77
N ILE A 369 22.63 3.42 12.54
CA ILE A 369 22.14 4.80 12.55
C ILE A 369 21.03 5.05 13.58
N GLY A 370 20.66 4.03 14.37
CA GLY A 370 19.57 4.09 15.34
C GLY A 370 18.23 3.68 14.74
N GLU A 371 17.35 3.16 15.62
CA GLU A 371 16.11 2.51 15.21
C GLU A 371 15.09 3.51 14.65
N GLY A 372 14.87 4.64 15.33
CA GLY A 372 13.90 5.64 14.93
C GLY A 372 14.27 6.37 13.64
N THR A 373 15.53 6.80 13.51
CA THR A 373 16.02 7.47 12.31
C THR A 373 15.89 6.57 11.07
N ALA A 374 16.29 5.30 11.20
CA ALA A 374 16.18 4.33 10.12
C ALA A 374 14.73 4.12 9.69
N TYR A 375 13.83 3.95 10.65
CA TYR A 375 12.41 3.77 10.37
C TYR A 375 11.82 4.99 9.63
N THR A 376 12.06 6.20 10.14
CA THR A 376 11.56 7.44 9.54
C THR A 376 12.01 7.60 8.08
N TRP A 377 13.29 7.34 7.79
CA TRP A 377 13.80 7.40 6.43
C TRP A 377 13.12 6.39 5.50
N ILE A 378 12.99 5.15 5.98
CA ILE A 378 12.39 4.06 5.20
C ILE A 378 10.92 4.38 4.89
N VAL A 379 10.16 4.86 5.87
CA VAL A 379 8.73 5.21 5.70
C VAL A 379 8.54 6.40 4.76
N ASN A 380 9.36 7.44 4.87
CA ASN A 380 9.28 8.61 3.99
C ASN A 380 9.54 8.23 2.52
N ILE A 381 10.59 7.43 2.28
CA ILE A 381 10.90 6.94 0.92
C ILE A 381 9.75 6.09 0.38
N SER A 382 9.23 5.17 1.19
CA SER A 382 8.09 4.33 0.82
C SER A 382 6.85 5.18 0.52
N GLY A 383 6.53 6.15 1.39
CA GLY A 383 5.37 7.03 1.23
C GLY A 383 5.36 7.73 -0.13
N LEU A 384 6.45 8.39 -0.48
CA LEU A 384 6.59 9.09 -1.76
C LEU A 384 6.45 8.14 -2.97
N CYS A 385 7.11 6.98 -2.92
CA CYS A 385 7.02 5.99 -4.00
C CYS A 385 5.58 5.49 -4.21
N GLY A 386 4.80 5.36 -3.13
CA GLY A 386 3.39 5.00 -3.20
C GLY A 386 2.53 6.06 -3.89
N PHE A 387 2.73 7.33 -3.56
CA PHE A 387 2.03 8.44 -4.24
C PHE A 387 2.39 8.52 -5.73
N ILE A 388 3.66 8.29 -6.10
CA ILE A 388 4.07 8.21 -7.51
C ILE A 388 3.31 7.08 -8.24
N ALA A 389 3.15 5.92 -7.59
CA ALA A 389 2.37 4.82 -8.15
C ALA A 389 0.89 5.21 -8.36
N TRP A 390 0.29 5.93 -7.41
CA TRP A 390 -1.09 6.42 -7.51
C TRP A 390 -1.27 7.46 -8.62
N VAL A 391 -0.31 8.37 -8.81
CA VAL A 391 -0.25 9.26 -9.98
C VAL A 391 -0.26 8.43 -11.28
N GLY A 392 0.54 7.37 -11.32
CA GLY A 392 0.58 6.44 -12.46
C GLY A 392 -0.77 5.78 -12.76
N ILE A 393 -1.50 5.35 -11.72
CA ILE A 393 -2.85 4.77 -11.86
C ILE A 393 -3.82 5.80 -12.47
N ALA A 394 -3.86 7.03 -11.93
CA ALA A 394 -4.76 8.08 -12.39
C ALA A 394 -4.53 8.45 -13.87
N ILE A 395 -3.26 8.66 -14.24
CA ILE A 395 -2.88 9.00 -15.63
C ILE A 395 -3.20 7.83 -16.58
N SER A 396 -2.87 6.61 -16.19
CA SER A 396 -3.10 5.41 -17.03
C SER A 396 -4.58 5.20 -17.28
N HIS A 397 -5.43 5.31 -16.25
CA HIS A 397 -6.88 5.17 -16.40
C HIS A 397 -7.49 6.28 -17.25
N TYR A 398 -7.10 7.54 -17.04
CA TYR A 398 -7.58 8.64 -17.87
C TYR A 398 -7.29 8.39 -19.35
N ARG A 399 -6.08 7.95 -19.67
CA ARG A 399 -5.68 7.65 -21.05
C ARG A 399 -6.35 6.40 -21.60
N PHE A 400 -6.49 5.34 -20.79
CA PHE A 400 -7.21 4.13 -21.16
C PHE A 400 -8.64 4.43 -21.63
N ARG A 401 -9.41 5.13 -20.82
CA ARG A 401 -10.80 5.48 -21.13
C ARG A 401 -10.89 6.43 -22.34
N ARG A 402 -9.97 7.39 -22.45
CA ARG A 402 -9.89 8.28 -23.62
C ARG A 402 -9.53 7.53 -24.92
N ALA A 403 -8.65 6.56 -24.86
CA ALA A 403 -8.30 5.69 -25.99
C ALA A 403 -9.50 4.82 -26.39
N PHE A 404 -10.23 4.26 -25.41
CA PHE A 404 -11.43 3.47 -25.65
C PHE A 404 -12.48 4.25 -26.46
N ILE A 405 -12.72 5.51 -26.07
CA ILE A 405 -13.62 6.42 -26.78
C ILE A 405 -13.06 6.81 -28.15
N ALA A 406 -11.75 7.16 -28.23
CA ALA A 406 -11.13 7.62 -29.48
C ALA A 406 -11.08 6.53 -30.58
N GLN A 407 -11.10 5.26 -30.17
CA GLN A 407 -11.17 4.11 -31.08
C GLN A 407 -12.60 3.67 -31.38
N GLY A 408 -13.62 4.39 -30.89
CA GLY A 408 -15.03 4.11 -31.16
C GLY A 408 -15.58 2.85 -30.49
N ARG A 409 -14.91 2.34 -29.43
CA ARG A 409 -15.37 1.15 -28.73
C ARG A 409 -16.56 1.46 -27.80
N ASP A 410 -17.48 0.51 -27.69
CA ASP A 410 -18.62 0.64 -26.79
C ASP A 410 -18.17 0.46 -25.32
N LEU A 411 -18.48 1.45 -24.49
CA LEU A 411 -18.21 1.38 -23.06
C LEU A 411 -18.93 0.23 -22.35
N LYS A 412 -19.93 -0.40 -23.00
CA LYS A 412 -20.58 -1.62 -22.47
C LYS A 412 -19.68 -2.83 -22.45
N GLU A 413 -18.60 -2.82 -23.24
CA GLU A 413 -17.58 -3.88 -23.23
C GLU A 413 -16.76 -3.90 -21.93
N LEU A 414 -16.78 -2.81 -21.15
CA LEU A 414 -16.08 -2.74 -19.86
C LEU A 414 -16.86 -3.51 -18.80
N PRO A 415 -16.31 -4.61 -18.20
CA PRO A 415 -17.01 -5.38 -17.18
C PRO A 415 -17.29 -4.57 -15.90
N TYR A 416 -16.43 -3.59 -15.62
CA TYR A 416 -16.59 -2.64 -14.53
C TYR A 416 -16.27 -1.22 -15.04
N LYS A 417 -17.03 -0.23 -14.54
CA LYS A 417 -16.85 1.18 -14.94
C LYS A 417 -16.59 2.03 -13.72
N ALA A 418 -15.49 2.78 -13.75
CA ALA A 418 -15.19 3.77 -12.71
C ALA A 418 -16.24 4.89 -12.74
N TRP A 419 -16.68 5.26 -11.53
CA TRP A 419 -17.66 6.32 -11.34
C TRP A 419 -17.02 7.70 -11.59
N LEU A 420 -17.83 8.65 -12.03
CA LEU A 420 -17.45 10.06 -12.27
C LEU A 420 -16.25 10.27 -13.21
N PHE A 421 -16.06 9.44 -14.23
CA PHE A 421 -15.08 9.75 -15.27
C PHE A 421 -15.53 10.97 -16.11
N PRO A 422 -14.66 11.96 -16.42
CA PRO A 422 -13.23 12.03 -16.14
C PRO A 422 -12.85 12.69 -14.80
N ILE A 423 -13.81 13.18 -14.02
CA ILE A 423 -13.61 13.97 -12.80
C ILE A 423 -12.82 13.16 -11.76
N GLY A 424 -13.19 11.89 -11.53
CA GLY A 424 -12.57 11.04 -10.53
C GLY A 424 -11.04 10.94 -10.65
N PRO A 425 -10.51 10.43 -11.77
CA PRO A 425 -9.06 10.33 -11.95
C PRO A 425 -8.34 11.68 -11.98
N ILE A 426 -8.97 12.76 -12.47
CA ILE A 426 -8.38 14.10 -12.46
C ILE A 426 -8.28 14.63 -11.03
N LEU A 427 -9.34 14.53 -10.24
CA LEU A 427 -9.34 14.95 -8.84
C LEU A 427 -8.31 14.16 -8.03
N ALA A 428 -8.25 12.85 -8.22
CA ALA A 428 -7.25 12.01 -7.56
C ALA A 428 -5.81 12.43 -7.93
N LEU A 429 -5.56 12.73 -9.21
CA LEU A 429 -4.27 13.22 -9.68
C LEU A 429 -3.89 14.54 -9.02
N ILE A 430 -4.82 15.51 -8.99
CA ILE A 430 -4.59 16.83 -8.39
C ILE A 430 -4.26 16.67 -6.89
N LEU A 431 -5.03 15.88 -6.16
CA LEU A 431 -4.79 15.64 -4.74
C LEU A 431 -3.43 14.96 -4.50
N CYS A 432 -3.06 13.94 -5.30
CA CYS A 432 -1.73 13.32 -5.22
C CYS A 432 -0.61 14.34 -5.41
N VAL A 433 -0.72 15.23 -6.40
CA VAL A 433 0.29 16.25 -6.68
C VAL A 433 0.38 17.25 -5.53
N ILE A 434 -0.75 17.71 -4.97
CA ILE A 434 -0.78 18.61 -3.83
C ILE A 434 -0.08 17.97 -2.62
N ILE A 435 -0.37 16.70 -2.34
CA ILE A 435 0.22 15.99 -1.20
C ILE A 435 1.72 15.80 -1.40
N ILE A 436 2.15 15.38 -2.60
CA ILE A 436 3.59 15.26 -2.91
C ILE A 436 4.30 16.61 -2.75
N ALA A 437 3.70 17.70 -3.24
CA ALA A 437 4.30 19.04 -3.13
C ALA A 437 4.35 19.53 -1.68
N GLY A 438 3.33 19.22 -0.88
CA GLY A 438 3.17 19.70 0.49
C GLY A 438 3.76 18.82 1.58
N GLN A 439 4.30 17.65 1.26
CA GLN A 439 4.67 16.60 2.24
C GLN A 439 5.69 17.07 3.31
N ASN A 440 6.51 18.04 3.02
CA ASN A 440 7.43 18.66 3.99
C ASN A 440 7.46 20.18 3.80
N TYR A 441 6.27 20.79 3.90
CA TYR A 441 6.10 22.23 3.73
C TYR A 441 6.95 23.02 4.74
N SER A 442 7.03 22.55 5.98
CA SER A 442 7.79 23.19 7.06
C SER A 442 9.28 23.37 6.74
N ALA A 443 9.86 22.47 5.93
CA ALA A 443 11.26 22.59 5.51
C ALA A 443 11.53 23.84 4.63
N PHE A 444 10.49 24.44 4.05
CA PHE A 444 10.58 25.62 3.19
C PHE A 444 10.17 26.92 3.90
N THR A 445 9.50 26.87 5.05
CA THR A 445 8.86 28.01 5.71
C THR A 445 9.63 28.55 6.91
N GLY A 446 10.73 27.93 7.32
CA GLY A 446 11.61 28.43 8.38
C GLY A 446 12.48 29.61 7.93
N ASP A 447 13.24 30.23 8.85
CA ASP A 447 14.19 31.30 8.56
C ASP A 447 15.28 30.86 7.56
N THR A 448 15.58 29.62 7.50
CA THR A 448 16.48 28.96 6.52
C THR A 448 15.85 27.69 6.00
N ILE A 449 16.07 27.39 4.72
CA ILE A 449 15.57 26.14 4.11
C ILE A 449 16.31 24.96 4.76
N ASP A 450 15.54 24.02 5.29
CA ASP A 450 16.09 22.75 5.76
C ASP A 450 16.37 21.81 4.57
N TRP A 451 17.55 21.96 3.98
CA TRP A 451 17.97 21.14 2.85
C TRP A 451 18.07 19.65 3.16
N TYR A 452 18.32 19.29 4.42
CA TYR A 452 18.31 17.89 4.84
C TYR A 452 16.89 17.32 4.81
N GLY A 453 15.93 18.00 5.43
CA GLY A 453 14.53 17.61 5.41
C GLY A 453 13.94 17.57 3.98
N VAL A 454 14.28 18.57 3.14
CA VAL A 454 13.90 18.58 1.72
C VAL A 454 14.47 17.35 0.99
N SER A 455 15.75 17.04 1.21
CA SER A 455 16.39 15.91 0.55
C SER A 455 15.75 14.58 0.95
N VAL A 456 15.53 14.36 2.25
CA VAL A 456 14.89 13.14 2.76
C VAL A 456 13.46 12.97 2.20
N ALA A 457 12.69 14.07 2.15
CA ALA A 457 11.31 14.01 1.68
C ALA A 457 11.19 13.82 0.16
N TYR A 458 12.03 14.47 -0.64
CA TYR A 458 11.81 14.59 -2.09
C TYR A 458 12.80 13.83 -2.98
N ILE A 459 13.85 13.18 -2.43
CA ILE A 459 14.89 12.51 -3.24
C ILE A 459 14.33 11.47 -4.22
N GLY A 460 13.19 10.86 -3.91
CA GLY A 460 12.53 9.90 -4.79
C GLY A 460 12.05 10.49 -6.11
N LEU A 461 11.69 11.80 -6.14
CA LEU A 461 11.24 12.46 -7.36
C LEU A 461 12.35 12.58 -8.42
N PRO A 462 13.51 13.21 -8.12
CA PRO A 462 14.59 13.28 -9.10
C PRO A 462 15.08 11.89 -9.52
N ILE A 463 15.09 10.89 -8.65
CA ILE A 463 15.44 9.51 -9.02
C ILE A 463 14.41 8.95 -10.00
N PHE A 464 13.12 9.09 -9.72
CA PHE A 464 12.06 8.64 -10.62
C PHE A 464 12.17 9.31 -12.00
N PHE A 465 12.34 10.63 -12.03
CA PHE A 465 12.49 11.35 -13.30
C PHE A 465 13.78 11.00 -14.05
N ALA A 466 14.89 10.75 -13.33
CA ALA A 466 16.13 10.29 -13.95
C ALA A 466 15.96 8.93 -14.62
N ILE A 467 15.27 7.98 -13.98
CA ILE A 467 14.94 6.67 -14.54
C ILE A 467 14.01 6.84 -15.76
N TYR A 468 12.95 7.63 -15.61
CA TYR A 468 11.99 7.89 -16.69
C TYR A 468 12.64 8.53 -17.93
N LEU A 469 13.34 9.64 -17.73
CA LEU A 469 13.98 10.38 -18.82
C LEU A 469 15.16 9.61 -19.43
N GLY A 470 15.96 8.93 -18.58
CA GLY A 470 17.05 8.07 -19.04
C GLY A 470 16.56 6.96 -19.97
N TYR A 471 15.54 6.21 -19.55
CA TYR A 471 14.95 5.17 -20.39
C TYR A 471 14.32 5.76 -21.67
N LYS A 472 13.63 6.89 -21.53
CA LYS A 472 13.00 7.58 -22.67
C LYS A 472 14.01 8.02 -23.72
N TYR A 473 15.12 8.59 -23.29
CA TYR A 473 16.18 9.05 -24.17
C TYR A 473 16.92 7.89 -24.86
N ILE A 474 17.31 6.87 -24.10
CA ILE A 474 18.04 5.69 -24.61
C ILE A 474 17.18 4.92 -25.61
N ASN A 475 15.92 4.65 -25.28
CA ASN A 475 15.03 3.83 -26.10
C ASN A 475 14.17 4.65 -27.07
N LYS A 476 14.31 5.98 -27.09
CA LYS A 476 13.57 6.92 -27.96
C LYS A 476 12.06 6.71 -27.90
N THR A 477 11.53 6.39 -26.71
CA THR A 477 10.10 6.13 -26.54
C THR A 477 9.27 7.41 -26.68
N LYS A 478 8.02 7.25 -27.10
CA LYS A 478 7.07 8.36 -27.28
C LYS A 478 5.77 8.07 -26.57
N LEU A 479 5.03 9.13 -26.29
CA LEU A 479 3.66 9.03 -25.79
C LEU A 479 2.83 8.25 -26.82
N VAL A 480 2.15 7.19 -26.38
CA VAL A 480 1.32 6.35 -27.27
C VAL A 480 0.10 7.16 -27.74
N PRO A 481 -0.11 7.38 -29.06
CA PRO A 481 -1.31 8.06 -29.54
C PRO A 481 -2.58 7.31 -29.12
N LEU A 482 -3.65 8.04 -28.77
CA LEU A 482 -4.89 7.41 -28.26
C LEU A 482 -5.52 6.38 -29.21
N LYS A 483 -5.39 6.63 -30.54
CA LYS A 483 -5.88 5.70 -31.56
C LYS A 483 -5.01 4.45 -31.76
N GLU A 484 -3.77 4.47 -31.27
CA GLU A 484 -2.79 3.38 -31.38
C GLU A 484 -2.64 2.60 -30.07
N VAL A 485 -3.32 3.04 -28.99
CA VAL A 485 -3.31 2.31 -27.71
C VAL A 485 -3.83 0.90 -27.94
N ASN A 486 -3.03 -0.10 -27.57
CA ASN A 486 -3.47 -1.47 -27.64
C ASN A 486 -4.52 -1.75 -26.54
N LEU A 487 -5.76 -2.01 -26.97
CA LEU A 487 -6.91 -2.35 -26.13
C LEU A 487 -7.27 -3.85 -26.18
N ASP A 488 -6.40 -4.70 -26.72
CA ASP A 488 -6.64 -6.14 -26.72
C ASP A 488 -6.62 -6.70 -25.33
N ARG A 489 -7.52 -7.64 -25.03
CA ARG A 489 -7.62 -8.30 -23.72
C ARG A 489 -6.64 -9.48 -23.60
N ASP A 490 -6.09 -9.96 -24.71
CA ASP A 490 -5.12 -11.04 -24.73
C ASP A 490 -3.73 -10.52 -24.41
N PHE A 491 -3.18 -10.93 -23.26
CA PHE A 491 -1.83 -10.55 -22.85
C PHE A 491 -0.75 -11.48 -23.43
N ASP A 492 -1.13 -12.68 -23.90
CA ASP A 492 -0.22 -13.76 -24.32
C ASP A 492 -0.06 -13.89 -25.84
N LYS A 493 -0.46 -12.88 -26.62
CA LYS A 493 -0.21 -12.85 -28.07
C LYS A 493 0.94 -11.95 -28.45
#